data_14d564a121d250f3aeacfd68c9f1bc6a
#
_entry.id   14d564a121d250f3aeacfd68c9f1bc6a
#
_cell.length_a   1.000
_cell.length_b   1.000
_cell.length_c   1.000
_cell.angle_alpha   90.00
_cell.angle_beta   90.00
_cell.angle_gamma   90.00
#
_symmetry.space_group_name_H-M   'P 1'
#
loop_
_entity.id
_entity.type
_entity.pdbx_description
1 polymer ?
#
loop_
_entity_poly.entity_id
_entity_poly.type
_entity_poly.pdbx_seq_one_letter_code
_entity_poly.pdbx_strand_id
1 'polypeptide(L)'
;MKQLLLAALLFAPLPALAQSGPVTPTLKLPPANPLPYEDAEAAAVLAPINAMFAGLAAHDGAAILAQTRPEGGATVAVEKPDGSRTIRHLSWADFAGGIKPGPEKLEERISTPAIEVDGDIAMVWAPYVFLIDGKAHHCGTNHFDLIRENGSWKVLNVTWSQRTTGCTVR
;
A
#
# COMPACT_ATOMS: atom_id res chain seq x y z
N MET A 1 -34.77 -33.39 -65.22
CA MET A 1 -33.61 -32.57 -64.91
C MET A 1 -34.11 -31.42 -64.04
N LYS A 2 -33.90 -31.50 -62.73
CA LYS A 2 -34.31 -30.48 -61.74
C LYS A 2 -33.03 -29.76 -61.30
N GLN A 3 -32.93 -28.49 -61.62
CA GLN A 3 -31.85 -27.62 -61.18
C GLN A 3 -32.16 -27.15 -59.76
N LEU A 4 -31.32 -27.47 -58.77
CA LEU A 4 -31.33 -26.89 -57.45
C LEU A 4 -30.56 -25.56 -57.49
N LEU A 5 -31.22 -24.47 -57.24
CA LEU A 5 -30.63 -23.16 -56.97
C LEU A 5 -30.20 -23.08 -55.50
N LEU A 6 -28.89 -23.05 -55.26
CA LEU A 6 -28.31 -22.82 -53.95
C LEU A 6 -28.28 -21.31 -53.70
N ALA A 7 -29.09 -20.82 -52.79
CA ALA A 7 -29.03 -19.43 -52.32
C ALA A 7 -27.92 -19.29 -51.27
N ALA A 8 -26.85 -18.58 -51.60
CA ALA A 8 -25.78 -18.23 -50.66
C ALA A 8 -26.22 -17.00 -49.83
N LEU A 9 -26.48 -17.20 -48.55
CA LEU A 9 -26.71 -16.12 -47.59
C LEU A 9 -25.36 -15.47 -47.24
N LEU A 10 -25.15 -14.27 -47.75
CA LEU A 10 -24.04 -13.39 -47.36
C LEU A 10 -24.33 -12.78 -46.01
N PHE A 11 -23.69 -13.26 -44.96
CA PHE A 11 -23.64 -12.60 -43.67
C PHE A 11 -22.67 -11.42 -43.75
N ALA A 12 -23.18 -10.21 -43.84
CA ALA A 12 -22.37 -9.01 -43.68
C ALA A 12 -22.08 -8.81 -42.14
N PRO A 13 -20.83 -8.56 -41.74
CA PRO A 13 -20.55 -8.23 -40.35
C PRO A 13 -21.15 -6.86 -40.01
N LEU A 14 -21.98 -6.83 -38.98
CA LEU A 14 -22.48 -5.59 -38.42
C LEU A 14 -21.31 -4.78 -37.82
N PRO A 15 -21.16 -3.49 -38.14
CA PRO A 15 -20.15 -2.67 -37.51
C PRO A 15 -20.44 -2.60 -36.01
N ALA A 16 -19.48 -2.98 -35.17
CA ALA A 16 -19.51 -2.75 -33.76
C ALA A 16 -19.54 -1.23 -33.52
N LEU A 17 -20.68 -0.70 -33.09
CA LEU A 17 -20.78 0.68 -32.63
C LEU A 17 -19.91 0.78 -31.37
N ALA A 18 -18.70 1.31 -31.51
CA ALA A 18 -17.93 1.75 -30.38
C ALA A 18 -18.76 2.81 -29.65
N GLN A 19 -19.21 2.50 -28.43
CA GLN A 19 -19.88 3.46 -27.57
C GLN A 19 -18.85 4.49 -27.10
N SER A 20 -18.62 5.50 -27.90
CA SER A 20 -17.97 6.74 -27.48
C SER A 20 -19.03 7.68 -26.87
N GLY A 21 -19.68 7.23 -25.82
CA GLY A 21 -20.42 8.13 -24.96
C GLY A 21 -19.42 9.03 -24.22
N PRO A 22 -19.75 10.33 -24.01
CA PRO A 22 -18.93 11.14 -23.12
C PRO A 22 -18.82 10.41 -21.79
N VAL A 23 -17.60 10.19 -21.33
CA VAL A 23 -17.36 9.71 -19.97
C VAL A 23 -17.93 10.80 -19.07
N THR A 24 -19.18 10.63 -18.65
CA THR A 24 -19.75 11.48 -17.61
C THR A 24 -18.77 11.39 -16.46
N PRO A 25 -18.25 12.52 -15.95
CA PRO A 25 -17.42 12.48 -14.73
C PRO A 25 -18.34 11.93 -13.65
N THR A 26 -18.27 10.65 -13.51
CA THR A 26 -19.06 9.91 -12.58
C THR A 26 -18.78 10.42 -11.20
N LEU A 27 -19.87 10.51 -10.50
CA LEU A 27 -19.91 10.55 -9.07
C LEU A 27 -18.53 10.28 -8.48
N LYS A 28 -17.94 11.31 -7.88
CA LYS A 28 -16.89 11.08 -6.92
C LYS A 28 -17.36 9.92 -6.07
N LEU A 29 -16.59 8.87 -5.99
CA LEU A 29 -16.77 7.86 -4.96
C LEU A 29 -17.10 8.63 -3.67
N PRO A 30 -18.06 8.18 -2.87
CA PRO A 30 -18.32 8.83 -1.60
C PRO A 30 -16.96 9.02 -0.94
N PRO A 31 -16.68 10.19 -0.36
CA PRO A 31 -15.41 10.41 0.30
C PRO A 31 -15.19 9.24 1.26
N ALA A 32 -13.97 8.68 1.23
CA ALA A 32 -13.55 7.75 2.26
C ALA A 32 -14.02 8.29 3.61
N ASN A 33 -14.55 7.42 4.45
CA ASN A 33 -15.00 7.79 5.79
C ASN A 33 -13.99 7.26 6.84
N PRO A 34 -12.78 7.85 6.88
CA PRO A 34 -11.75 7.36 7.77
C PRO A 34 -12.21 7.50 9.22
N LEU A 35 -11.81 6.52 10.04
CA LEU A 35 -12.07 6.57 11.47
C LEU A 35 -11.38 7.81 12.07
N PRO A 36 -12.03 8.51 13.03
CA PRO A 36 -11.35 9.50 13.84
C PRO A 36 -10.11 8.92 14.50
N TYR A 37 -9.04 9.70 14.58
CA TYR A 37 -7.77 9.21 15.14
C TYR A 37 -7.88 8.76 16.62
N GLU A 38 -8.81 9.36 17.35
CA GLU A 38 -9.12 9.05 18.75
C GLU A 38 -10.01 7.81 18.94
N ASP A 39 -10.47 7.21 17.84
CA ASP A 39 -11.28 5.99 17.90
C ASP A 39 -10.45 4.81 18.42
N ALA A 40 -11.03 4.01 19.28
CA ALA A 40 -10.36 2.84 19.87
C ALA A 40 -9.99 1.80 18.80
N GLU A 41 -10.79 1.67 17.74
CA GLU A 41 -10.50 0.78 16.61
C GLU A 41 -9.31 1.31 15.79
N ALA A 42 -9.22 2.64 15.58
CA ALA A 42 -8.06 3.26 14.95
C ALA A 42 -6.77 2.99 15.73
N ALA A 43 -6.82 3.11 17.06
CA ALA A 43 -5.68 2.79 17.92
C ALA A 43 -5.29 1.32 17.81
N ALA A 44 -6.26 0.40 17.77
CA ALA A 44 -6.01 -1.03 17.62
C ALA A 44 -5.36 -1.36 16.26
N VAL A 45 -5.81 -0.75 15.16
CA VAL A 45 -5.22 -0.90 13.83
C VAL A 45 -3.79 -0.38 13.78
N LEU A 46 -3.51 0.75 14.43
CA LEU A 46 -2.17 1.35 14.46
C LEU A 46 -1.19 0.60 15.37
N ALA A 47 -1.67 -0.19 16.31
CA ALA A 47 -0.80 -0.88 17.27
C ALA A 47 0.29 -1.74 16.63
N PRO A 48 0.00 -2.66 15.68
CA PRO A 48 1.04 -3.45 15.03
C PRO A 48 1.98 -2.59 14.17
N ILE A 49 1.51 -1.51 13.55
CA ILE A 49 2.35 -0.58 12.77
C ILE A 49 3.35 0.13 13.70
N ASN A 50 2.87 0.65 14.82
CA ASN A 50 3.73 1.29 15.82
C ASN A 50 4.76 0.31 16.42
N ALA A 51 4.36 -0.95 16.62
CA ALA A 51 5.28 -1.99 17.07
C ALA A 51 6.33 -2.34 16.02
N MET A 52 5.99 -2.32 14.72
CA MET A 52 6.97 -2.46 13.63
C MET A 52 7.98 -1.31 13.64
N PHE A 53 7.52 -0.06 13.81
CA PHE A 53 8.42 1.10 13.91
C PHE A 53 9.33 1.04 15.14
N ALA A 54 8.81 0.54 16.28
CA ALA A 54 9.62 0.29 17.45
C ALA A 54 10.68 -0.81 17.19
N GLY A 55 10.33 -1.89 16.50
CA GLY A 55 11.25 -2.93 16.06
C GLY A 55 12.33 -2.38 15.12
N LEU A 56 11.96 -1.50 14.19
CA LEU A 56 12.87 -0.82 13.29
C LEU A 56 13.87 0.06 14.06
N ALA A 57 13.39 0.86 15.00
CA ALA A 57 14.21 1.71 15.86
C ALA A 57 15.16 0.90 16.77
N ALA A 58 14.76 -0.31 17.15
CA ALA A 58 15.57 -1.24 17.95
C ALA A 58 16.51 -2.11 17.08
N HIS A 59 16.48 -1.98 15.75
CA HIS A 59 17.18 -2.88 14.82
C HIS A 59 16.79 -4.36 15.02
N ASP A 60 15.54 -4.61 15.39
CA ASP A 60 14.99 -5.93 15.71
C ASP A 60 14.04 -6.43 14.62
N GLY A 61 14.59 -7.16 13.65
CA GLY A 61 13.80 -7.78 12.59
C GLY A 61 12.78 -8.81 13.11
N ALA A 62 13.06 -9.49 14.22
CA ALA A 62 12.14 -10.47 14.80
C ALA A 62 10.90 -9.77 15.40
N ALA A 63 11.09 -8.62 16.05
CA ALA A 63 9.99 -7.80 16.54
C ALA A 63 9.09 -7.31 15.39
N ILE A 64 9.67 -6.98 14.23
CA ILE A 64 8.91 -6.63 13.02
C ILE A 64 8.09 -7.83 12.53
N LEU A 65 8.72 -9.00 12.36
CA LEU A 65 8.05 -10.22 11.92
C LEU A 65 6.89 -10.62 12.83
N ALA A 66 7.01 -10.38 14.12
CA ALA A 66 5.93 -10.67 15.08
C ALA A 66 4.64 -9.87 14.81
N GLN A 67 4.70 -8.78 14.05
CA GLN A 67 3.55 -7.95 13.71
C GLN A 67 2.98 -8.26 12.33
N THR A 68 3.61 -9.13 11.56
CA THR A 68 3.26 -9.38 10.16
C THR A 68 2.65 -10.76 9.94
N ARG A 69 2.01 -10.92 8.79
CA ARG A 69 1.54 -12.20 8.25
C ARG A 69 2.56 -12.70 7.23
N PRO A 70 3.04 -13.96 7.36
CA PRO A 70 4.13 -14.47 6.53
C PRO A 70 3.81 -14.56 5.03
N GLU A 71 2.52 -14.67 4.67
CA GLU A 71 2.07 -14.72 3.27
C GLU A 71 2.09 -13.37 2.55
N GLY A 72 2.21 -12.28 3.29
CA GLY A 72 2.31 -10.93 2.74
C GLY A 72 3.75 -10.48 2.52
N GLY A 73 3.93 -9.17 2.38
CA GLY A 73 5.25 -8.61 2.14
C GLY A 73 5.30 -7.09 2.05
N ALA A 74 6.47 -6.60 1.67
CA ALA A 74 6.82 -5.19 1.61
C ALA A 74 7.17 -4.80 0.17
N THR A 75 6.52 -3.76 -0.37
CA THR A 75 6.76 -3.27 -1.72
C THR A 75 7.12 -1.80 -1.70
N VAL A 76 8.26 -1.43 -2.29
CA VAL A 76 8.67 -0.03 -2.40
C VAL A 76 8.70 0.45 -3.84
N ALA A 77 8.10 1.63 -4.07
CA ALA A 77 8.23 2.39 -5.30
C ALA A 77 9.19 3.56 -5.06
N VAL A 78 10.41 3.44 -5.53
CA VAL A 78 11.47 4.45 -5.32
C VAL A 78 11.52 5.41 -6.50
N GLU A 79 11.47 6.69 -6.20
CA GLU A 79 11.75 7.78 -7.14
C GLU A 79 13.13 8.37 -6.79
N LYS A 80 14.03 8.35 -7.76
CA LYS A 80 15.37 8.92 -7.63
C LYS A 80 15.39 10.41 -8.00
N PRO A 81 16.41 11.17 -7.58
CA PRO A 81 16.50 12.60 -7.91
C PRO A 81 16.53 12.91 -9.41
N ASP A 82 16.96 11.98 -10.25
CA ASP A 82 16.95 12.09 -11.71
C ASP A 82 15.59 11.78 -12.35
N GLY A 83 14.55 11.49 -11.52
CA GLY A 83 13.20 11.15 -11.96
C GLY A 83 13.03 9.69 -12.37
N SER A 84 14.08 8.88 -12.39
CA SER A 84 13.96 7.44 -12.65
C SER A 84 13.26 6.72 -11.51
N ARG A 85 12.52 5.66 -11.84
CA ARG A 85 11.70 4.91 -10.88
C ARG A 85 12.03 3.44 -10.90
N THR A 86 11.98 2.83 -9.71
CA THR A 86 12.14 1.38 -9.54
C THR A 86 11.13 0.85 -8.54
N ILE A 87 10.70 -0.39 -8.74
CA ILE A 87 9.83 -1.10 -7.79
C ILE A 87 10.58 -2.33 -7.30
N ARG A 88 10.53 -2.55 -6.00
CA ARG A 88 11.07 -3.76 -5.37
C ARG A 88 10.03 -4.35 -4.45
N HIS A 89 9.88 -5.66 -4.53
CA HIS A 89 9.10 -6.45 -3.59
C HIS A 89 10.04 -7.30 -2.74
N LEU A 90 9.73 -7.42 -1.46
CA LEU A 90 10.44 -8.22 -0.47
C LEU A 90 9.42 -9.08 0.28
N SER A 91 9.73 -10.34 0.52
CA SER A 91 9.03 -11.08 1.56
C SER A 91 9.26 -10.42 2.92
N TRP A 92 8.40 -10.67 3.89
CA TRP A 92 8.63 -10.18 5.25
C TRP A 92 9.95 -10.71 5.84
N ALA A 93 10.32 -11.94 5.52
CA ALA A 93 11.60 -12.51 5.96
C ALA A 93 12.80 -11.76 5.38
N ASP A 94 12.75 -11.41 4.07
CA ASP A 94 13.82 -10.63 3.44
C ASP A 94 13.88 -9.20 3.98
N PHE A 95 12.72 -8.58 4.18
CA PHE A 95 12.63 -7.24 4.78
C PHE A 95 13.27 -7.22 6.17
N ALA A 96 12.84 -8.10 7.06
CA ALA A 96 13.35 -8.21 8.42
C ALA A 96 14.83 -8.62 8.43
N GLY A 97 15.24 -9.54 7.54
CA GLY A 97 16.61 -9.95 7.36
C GLY A 97 17.53 -8.82 6.87
N GLY A 98 16.97 -7.78 6.26
CA GLY A 98 17.68 -6.55 5.89
C GLY A 98 17.94 -5.60 7.06
N ILE A 99 17.20 -5.70 8.15
CA ILE A 99 17.39 -4.88 9.35
C ILE A 99 18.61 -5.41 10.12
N LYS A 100 19.70 -4.65 10.08
CA LYS A 100 20.95 -5.04 10.71
C LYS A 100 21.22 -4.20 11.94
N PRO A 101 21.82 -4.77 13.00
CA PRO A 101 22.34 -3.98 14.11
C PRO A 101 23.31 -2.89 13.59
N GLY A 102 23.17 -1.70 14.15
CA GLY A 102 23.99 -0.55 13.78
C GLY A 102 23.96 0.50 14.88
N PRO A 103 24.87 1.46 14.85
CA PRO A 103 24.90 2.56 15.80
C PRO A 103 23.89 3.67 15.48
N GLU A 104 23.34 3.67 14.27
CA GLU A 104 22.44 4.71 13.78
C GLU A 104 21.10 4.67 14.52
N LYS A 105 20.59 5.83 14.87
CA LYS A 105 19.26 5.98 15.44
C LYS A 105 18.23 6.04 14.32
N LEU A 106 17.52 4.94 14.09
CA LEU A 106 16.45 4.86 13.10
C LEU A 106 15.13 5.31 13.69
N GLU A 107 14.36 6.07 12.94
CA GLU A 107 13.02 6.51 13.36
C GLU A 107 12.13 6.69 12.14
N GLU A 108 10.92 6.14 12.18
CA GLU A 108 9.90 6.41 11.19
C GLU A 108 8.72 7.10 11.86
N ARG A 109 8.26 8.19 11.28
CA ARG A 109 7.10 8.96 11.72
C ARG A 109 6.07 9.00 10.62
N ILE A 110 4.83 8.65 10.97
CA ILE A 110 3.67 8.90 10.11
C ILE A 110 2.91 10.11 10.59
N SER A 111 2.19 10.77 9.69
CA SER A 111 1.35 11.92 10.03
C SER A 111 -0.05 11.75 9.45
N THR A 112 -1.06 12.22 10.20
CA THR A 112 -2.47 12.26 9.76
C THR A 112 -2.91 11.02 8.98
N PRO A 113 -2.84 9.81 9.58
CA PRO A 113 -3.23 8.58 8.88
C PRO A 113 -4.73 8.60 8.55
N ALA A 114 -5.07 8.22 7.32
CA ALA A 114 -6.42 7.80 6.97
C ALA A 114 -6.54 6.31 7.25
N ILE A 115 -7.50 5.93 8.08
CA ILE A 115 -7.71 4.56 8.55
C ILE A 115 -9.12 4.15 8.19
N GLU A 116 -9.25 3.06 7.45
CA GLU A 116 -10.56 2.49 7.12
C GLU A 116 -10.61 1.04 7.59
N VAL A 117 -11.75 0.65 8.13
CA VAL A 117 -11.98 -0.70 8.66
C VAL A 117 -13.31 -1.23 8.11
N ASP A 118 -13.27 -2.47 7.63
CA ASP A 118 -14.47 -3.23 7.28
C ASP A 118 -14.33 -4.67 7.81
N GLY A 119 -15.04 -4.98 8.88
CA GLY A 119 -14.94 -6.27 9.55
C GLY A 119 -13.51 -6.57 10.02
N ASP A 120 -12.90 -7.58 9.44
CA ASP A 120 -11.56 -8.06 9.81
C ASP A 120 -10.45 -7.61 8.85
N ILE A 121 -10.73 -6.64 8.01
CA ILE A 121 -9.74 -5.98 7.15
C ILE A 121 -9.64 -4.50 7.49
N ALA A 122 -8.43 -3.94 7.36
CA ALA A 122 -8.19 -2.52 7.51
C ALA A 122 -7.12 -2.02 6.55
N MET A 123 -7.20 -0.74 6.18
CA MET A 123 -6.13 -0.04 5.50
C MET A 123 -5.69 1.19 6.28
N VAL A 124 -4.41 1.51 6.17
CA VAL A 124 -3.85 2.75 6.69
C VAL A 124 -3.05 3.43 5.58
N TRP A 125 -3.45 4.64 5.21
CA TRP A 125 -2.74 5.49 4.26
C TRP A 125 -2.17 6.69 4.99
N ALA A 126 -0.84 6.82 5.07
CA ALA A 126 -0.21 7.85 5.86
C ALA A 126 1.05 8.41 5.19
N PRO A 127 1.19 9.73 5.06
CA PRO A 127 2.49 10.34 4.78
C PRO A 127 3.49 9.95 5.86
N TYR A 128 4.74 9.70 5.45
CA TYR A 128 5.81 9.37 6.40
C TYR A 128 7.10 10.12 6.12
N VAL A 129 7.94 10.21 7.13
CA VAL A 129 9.34 10.57 7.04
C VAL A 129 10.17 9.54 7.81
N PHE A 130 11.21 9.03 7.16
CA PHE A 130 12.22 8.17 7.79
C PHE A 130 13.45 8.98 8.13
N LEU A 131 13.90 8.87 9.36
CA LEU A 131 15.02 9.61 9.90
C LEU A 131 16.17 8.67 10.27
N ILE A 132 17.38 9.13 10.02
CA ILE A 132 18.61 8.53 10.54
C ILE A 132 19.30 9.62 11.36
N ASP A 133 19.57 9.33 12.64
CA ASP A 133 20.17 10.29 13.59
C ASP A 133 19.44 11.63 13.65
N GLY A 134 18.11 11.58 13.58
CA GLY A 134 17.23 12.74 13.62
C GLY A 134 17.18 13.57 12.33
N LYS A 135 17.87 13.16 11.27
CA LYS A 135 17.87 13.82 9.96
C LYS A 135 16.99 13.08 8.97
N ALA A 136 16.18 13.80 8.19
CA ALA A 136 15.37 13.19 7.15
C ALA A 136 16.26 12.50 6.11
N HIS A 137 16.10 11.18 5.97
CA HIS A 137 16.79 10.37 4.99
C HIS A 137 15.93 10.17 3.73
N HIS A 138 14.66 9.82 3.91
CA HIS A 138 13.70 9.71 2.83
C HIS A 138 12.27 9.90 3.35
N CYS A 139 11.34 10.09 2.44
CA CYS A 139 9.94 10.28 2.77
C CYS A 139 9.03 9.79 1.64
N GLY A 140 7.75 9.70 1.93
CA GLY A 140 6.74 9.30 0.97
C GLY A 140 5.39 9.10 1.64
N THR A 141 4.69 8.09 1.18
CA THR A 141 3.42 7.65 1.75
C THR A 141 3.48 6.14 1.95
N ASN A 142 3.09 5.69 3.12
CA ASN A 142 2.85 4.29 3.44
C ASN A 142 1.39 3.94 3.18
N HIS A 143 1.17 2.76 2.63
CA HIS A 143 -0.11 2.09 2.58
C HIS A 143 0.04 0.71 3.22
N PHE A 144 -0.62 0.51 4.35
CA PHE A 144 -0.65 -0.78 5.04
C PHE A 144 -2.00 -1.44 4.78
N ASP A 145 -1.97 -2.72 4.45
CA ASP A 145 -3.12 -3.62 4.51
C ASP A 145 -3.01 -4.46 5.78
N LEU A 146 -4.06 -4.51 6.56
CA LEU A 146 -4.09 -5.29 7.80
C LEU A 146 -5.24 -6.28 7.80
N ILE A 147 -5.03 -7.35 8.54
CA ILE A 147 -6.05 -8.37 8.77
C ILE A 147 -6.16 -8.65 10.27
N ARG A 148 -7.38 -8.88 10.75
CA ARG A 148 -7.63 -9.20 12.16
C ARG A 148 -7.84 -10.70 12.31
N GLU A 149 -7.07 -11.30 13.21
CA GLU A 149 -7.17 -12.70 13.56
C GLU A 149 -7.18 -12.86 15.07
N ASN A 150 -8.12 -13.66 15.56
CA ASN A 150 -8.27 -13.93 17.01
C ASN A 150 -8.29 -12.62 17.82
N GLY A 151 -8.95 -11.58 17.31
CA GLY A 151 -9.06 -10.28 17.94
C GLY A 151 -7.81 -9.39 17.85
N SER A 152 -6.76 -9.79 17.14
CA SER A 152 -5.53 -9.02 17.00
C SER A 152 -5.26 -8.64 15.55
N TRP A 153 -4.92 -7.37 15.30
CA TRP A 153 -4.51 -6.90 13.99
C TRP A 153 -3.08 -7.33 13.66
N LYS A 154 -2.85 -7.71 12.40
CA LYS A 154 -1.54 -8.02 11.82
C LYS A 154 -1.39 -7.32 10.48
N VAL A 155 -0.20 -6.85 10.17
CA VAL A 155 0.12 -6.28 8.86
C VAL A 155 0.27 -7.41 7.85
N LEU A 156 -0.60 -7.43 6.84
CA LEU A 156 -0.48 -8.34 5.70
C LEU A 156 0.55 -7.79 4.71
N ASN A 157 0.34 -6.56 4.24
CA ASN A 157 1.25 -5.91 3.30
C ASN A 157 1.57 -4.48 3.74
N VAL A 158 2.74 -4.00 3.31
CA VAL A 158 3.00 -2.58 3.21
C VAL A 158 3.49 -2.24 1.80
N THR A 159 2.89 -1.22 1.20
CA THR A 159 3.39 -0.62 -0.04
C THR A 159 3.70 0.84 0.25
N TRP A 160 4.89 1.30 -0.13
CA TRP A 160 5.24 2.70 0.09
C TRP A 160 5.94 3.34 -1.10
N SER A 161 5.72 4.63 -1.25
CA SER A 161 6.55 5.46 -2.13
C SER A 161 7.76 5.98 -1.36
N GLN A 162 8.88 6.11 -2.04
CA GLN A 162 10.12 6.60 -1.44
C GLN A 162 10.80 7.62 -2.33
N ARG A 163 11.16 8.76 -1.77
CA ARG A 163 12.01 9.78 -2.40
C ARG A 163 12.92 10.41 -1.38
N THR A 164 14.01 11.01 -1.84
CA THR A 164 14.98 11.70 -0.97
C THR A 164 14.91 13.24 -1.11
N THR A 165 14.06 13.75 -2.00
CA THR A 165 13.85 15.16 -2.24
C THR A 165 12.57 15.66 -1.60
N GLY A 166 12.55 16.91 -1.10
CA GLY A 166 11.35 17.52 -0.51
C GLY A 166 10.91 16.92 0.84
N CYS A 167 11.77 16.18 1.53
CA CYS A 167 11.47 15.59 2.83
C CYS A 167 11.66 16.65 3.94
N THR A 168 10.61 16.88 4.72
CA THR A 168 10.62 17.79 5.86
C THR A 168 10.31 17.02 7.13
N VAL A 169 11.08 17.29 8.18
CA VAL A 169 10.76 16.81 9.55
C VAL A 169 9.67 17.73 10.08
N ARG A 170 8.47 17.20 10.26
CA ARG A 170 7.35 17.92 10.90
C ARG A 170 7.16 17.40 12.30
#